data_0a61381e55b15f59adee37821b7541a9
#
_entry.id   0a61381e55b15f59adee37821b7541a9
#
_cell.length_a   1.000
_cell.length_b   1.000
_cell.length_c   1.000
_cell.angle_alpha   90.00
_cell.angle_beta   90.00
_cell.angle_gamma   90.00
#
_symmetry.space_group_name_H-M   'P 1'
#
loop_
_entity.id
_entity.type
_entity.pdbx_description
1 polymer ?
#
loop_
_entity_poly.entity_id
_entity_poly.type
_entity_poly.pdbx_seq_one_letter_code
_entity_poly.pdbx_strand_id
1 'polypeptide(L)'
;NPDNPSGHFMPKADVLRLAKWCEERGVNLLLDESFVDFADVTVDNSLLHNDILESYPHLMVMKSISKSYGVPGLRLGVFASSDKALIVRMKKEVSIWNINSFAEFYLQIFGKYENDYKRACEKFIAERETFYEELKSIPYLRVFPSKANYFMCEVIDKYTSAELTQRLIDNDVLIS
;
A
#
# COMPACT_ATOMS: atom_id res chain seq x y z
N ASN A 1 5.19 -1.29 -0.94
CA ASN A 1 5.78 -0.81 0.29
C ASN A 1 4.73 0.05 0.99
N PRO A 2 4.26 -0.35 2.17
CA PRO A 2 4.58 -1.54 2.98
C PRO A 2 4.34 -2.87 2.27
N ASP A 3 5.09 -3.90 2.70
CA ASP A 3 5.01 -5.25 2.14
C ASP A 3 3.73 -5.99 2.56
N ASN A 4 3.17 -6.78 1.67
CA ASN A 4 2.06 -7.67 1.95
C ASN A 4 2.56 -9.13 1.83
N PRO A 5 2.48 -9.95 2.89
CA PRO A 5 1.62 -9.82 4.09
C PRO A 5 2.29 -9.26 5.34
N SER A 6 3.60 -9.00 5.35
CA SER A 6 4.33 -8.71 6.60
C SER A 6 4.01 -7.33 7.20
N GLY A 7 3.54 -6.37 6.40
CA GLY A 7 3.37 -4.97 6.83
C GLY A 7 4.69 -4.21 7.03
N HIS A 8 5.83 -4.85 6.71
CA HIS A 8 7.14 -4.22 6.82
C HIS A 8 7.24 -3.01 5.88
N PHE A 9 7.76 -1.91 6.40
CA PHE A 9 7.94 -0.66 5.66
C PHE A 9 9.42 -0.31 5.53
N MET A 10 9.84 -0.10 4.30
CA MET A 10 11.17 0.42 4.00
C MET A 10 11.09 1.96 3.89
N PRO A 11 11.84 2.72 4.71
CA PRO A 11 11.85 4.18 4.65
C PRO A 11 12.22 4.70 3.25
N LYS A 12 11.67 5.86 2.88
CA LYS A 12 11.90 6.50 1.57
C LYS A 12 13.37 6.59 1.19
N ALA A 13 14.24 6.97 2.14
CA ALA A 13 15.68 7.07 1.90
C ALA A 13 16.32 5.72 1.51
N ASP A 14 15.84 4.61 2.09
CA ASP A 14 16.34 3.28 1.81
C ASP A 14 15.86 2.78 0.45
N VAL A 15 14.61 3.08 0.09
CA VAL A 15 14.08 2.80 -1.26
C VAL A 15 14.86 3.58 -2.33
N LEU A 16 15.20 4.83 -2.08
CA LEU A 16 16.02 5.63 -3.00
C LEU A 16 17.45 5.08 -3.14
N ARG A 17 18.04 4.55 -2.05
CA ARG A 17 19.34 3.85 -2.13
C ARG A 17 19.23 2.57 -2.99
N LEU A 18 18.13 1.82 -2.82
CA LEU A 18 17.86 0.66 -3.64
C LEU A 18 17.65 1.03 -5.12
N ALA A 19 16.91 2.10 -5.40
CA ALA A 19 16.69 2.60 -6.75
C ALA A 19 18.00 2.97 -7.44
N LYS A 20 18.88 3.67 -6.73
CA LYS A 20 20.23 4.01 -7.21
C LYS A 20 21.07 2.76 -7.48
N TRP A 21 21.05 1.79 -6.57
CA TRP A 21 21.75 0.51 -6.75
C TRP A 21 21.26 -0.26 -7.98
N CYS A 22 19.95 -0.25 -8.23
CA CYS A 22 19.33 -0.85 -9.42
C CYS A 22 19.77 -0.14 -10.70
N GLU A 23 19.74 1.19 -10.70
CA GLU A 23 20.14 2.01 -11.84
C GLU A 23 21.59 1.75 -12.26
N GLU A 24 22.53 1.74 -11.30
CA GLU A 24 23.95 1.45 -11.54
C GLU A 24 24.19 0.07 -12.21
N ARG A 25 23.20 -0.82 -12.15
CA ARG A 25 23.25 -2.19 -12.70
C ARG A 25 22.32 -2.40 -13.90
N GLY A 26 21.66 -1.34 -14.36
CA GLY A 26 20.68 -1.43 -15.44
C GLY A 26 19.47 -2.31 -15.11
N VAL A 27 19.13 -2.41 -13.81
CA VAL A 27 17.97 -3.18 -13.31
C VAL A 27 16.80 -2.22 -13.10
N ASN A 28 15.63 -2.59 -13.60
CA ASN A 28 14.41 -1.85 -13.34
C ASN A 28 13.85 -2.23 -11.95
N LEU A 29 13.48 -1.21 -11.17
CA LEU A 29 12.81 -1.36 -9.89
C LEU A 29 11.34 -0.96 -10.05
N LEU A 30 10.43 -1.90 -9.80
CA LEU A 30 9.00 -1.62 -9.67
C LEU A 30 8.63 -1.58 -8.19
N LEU A 31 8.22 -0.41 -7.72
CA LEU A 31 7.74 -0.20 -6.36
C LEU A 31 6.23 -0.13 -6.33
N ASP A 32 5.60 -0.95 -5.50
CA ASP A 32 4.16 -0.87 -5.21
C ASP A 32 3.93 -0.05 -3.93
N GLU A 33 3.27 1.10 -4.06
CA GLU A 33 2.92 2.02 -2.97
C GLU A 33 1.45 1.91 -2.53
N SER A 34 0.78 0.81 -2.81
CA SER A 34 -0.66 0.68 -2.54
C SER A 34 -1.04 0.87 -1.06
N PHE A 35 -0.10 0.74 -0.14
CA PHE A 35 -0.31 0.89 1.30
C PHE A 35 0.48 2.04 1.93
N VAL A 36 1.20 2.84 1.15
CA VAL A 36 2.12 3.88 1.67
C VAL A 36 1.43 4.94 2.53
N ASP A 37 0.17 5.25 2.24
CA ASP A 37 -0.61 6.24 2.98
C ASP A 37 -0.89 5.82 4.44
N PHE A 38 -0.75 4.54 4.76
CA PHE A 38 -0.89 4.02 6.12
C PHE A 38 0.42 4.03 6.91
N ALA A 39 1.56 4.35 6.30
CA ALA A 39 2.86 4.27 6.96
C ALA A 39 3.05 5.38 7.98
N ASP A 40 2.97 6.63 7.55
CA ASP A 40 3.07 7.82 8.37
C ASP A 40 2.52 9.02 7.59
N VAL A 41 1.58 9.76 8.16
CA VAL A 41 0.97 10.93 7.53
C VAL A 41 1.74 12.23 7.79
N THR A 42 2.70 12.23 8.71
CA THR A 42 3.52 13.40 9.04
C THR A 42 4.66 13.59 8.07
N VAL A 43 4.98 12.56 7.28
CA VAL A 43 6.07 12.53 6.31
C VAL A 43 5.52 12.09 4.96
N ASP A 44 5.92 12.80 3.91
CA ASP A 44 5.65 12.35 2.54
C ASP A 44 6.55 11.17 2.17
N ASN A 45 5.98 9.98 2.27
CA ASN A 45 6.65 8.72 1.98
C ASN A 45 6.53 8.29 0.51
N SER A 46 5.69 8.95 -0.30
CA SER A 46 5.49 8.57 -1.70
C SER A 46 6.69 8.93 -2.57
N LEU A 47 6.95 8.11 -3.57
CA LEU A 47 7.90 8.37 -4.66
C LEU A 47 7.20 8.84 -5.95
N LEU A 48 5.88 9.06 -5.90
CA LEU A 48 5.09 9.58 -7.03
C LEU A 48 5.30 11.09 -7.23
N HIS A 49 6.56 11.50 -7.38
CA HIS A 49 6.99 12.86 -7.62
C HIS A 49 7.83 12.93 -8.89
N ASN A 50 7.61 13.95 -9.72
CA ASN A 50 8.30 14.09 -11.00
C ASN A 50 9.82 14.19 -10.85
N ASP A 51 10.29 14.97 -9.88
CA ASP A 51 11.72 15.15 -9.60
C ASP A 51 12.41 13.84 -9.19
N ILE A 52 11.71 13.00 -8.42
CA ILE A 52 12.21 11.67 -8.03
C ILE A 52 12.25 10.75 -9.26
N LEU A 53 11.16 10.64 -10.00
CA LEU A 53 11.09 9.76 -11.18
C LEU A 53 12.10 10.18 -12.26
N GLU A 54 12.32 11.48 -12.45
CA GLU A 54 13.31 12.00 -13.40
C GLU A 54 14.75 11.72 -12.94
N SER A 55 14.98 11.70 -11.61
CA SER A 55 16.30 11.39 -11.02
C SER A 55 16.65 9.90 -11.05
N TYR A 56 15.64 9.02 -11.18
CA TYR A 56 15.80 7.56 -11.18
C TYR A 56 15.06 6.93 -12.37
N PRO A 57 15.64 6.97 -13.59
CA PRO A 57 14.96 6.48 -14.80
C PRO A 57 14.56 5.01 -14.80
N HIS A 58 15.23 4.17 -14.00
CA HIS A 58 14.90 2.76 -13.83
C HIS A 58 13.83 2.51 -12.74
N LEU A 59 13.36 3.56 -12.06
CA LEU A 59 12.28 3.46 -11.08
C LEU A 59 10.92 3.56 -11.77
N MET A 60 10.08 2.61 -11.46
CA MET A 60 8.65 2.60 -11.79
C MET A 60 7.87 2.52 -10.48
N VAL A 61 6.81 3.30 -10.34
CA VAL A 61 5.95 3.29 -9.16
C VAL A 61 4.54 2.96 -9.57
N MET A 62 3.93 2.02 -8.87
CA MET A 62 2.51 1.72 -9.00
C MET A 62 1.80 1.93 -7.65
N LYS A 63 0.54 2.33 -7.71
CA LYS A 63 -0.30 2.54 -6.53
C LYS A 63 -1.74 2.17 -6.84
N SER A 64 -2.29 1.21 -6.10
CA SER A 64 -3.72 0.96 -6.12
C SER A 64 -4.45 2.00 -5.26
N ILE A 65 -5.40 2.69 -5.85
CA ILE A 65 -6.26 3.64 -5.12
C ILE A 65 -7.35 2.90 -4.33
N SER A 66 -7.63 1.65 -4.69
CA SER A 66 -8.69 0.84 -4.08
C SER A 66 -8.51 0.56 -2.59
N LYS A 67 -7.28 0.59 -2.08
CA LYS A 67 -6.94 0.20 -0.70
C LYS A 67 -7.08 1.38 0.26
N SER A 68 -6.18 2.34 0.14
CA SER A 68 -6.09 3.47 1.06
C SER A 68 -7.29 4.42 0.95
N TYR A 69 -7.85 4.58 -0.24
CA TYR A 69 -8.98 5.49 -0.47
C TYR A 69 -10.36 4.86 -0.22
N GLY A 70 -10.41 3.58 0.18
CA GLY A 70 -11.66 2.91 0.53
C GLY A 70 -12.66 2.71 -0.62
N VAL A 71 -12.19 2.71 -1.87
CA VAL A 71 -13.02 2.63 -3.07
C VAL A 71 -12.69 1.43 -3.97
N PRO A 72 -12.71 0.20 -3.43
CA PRO A 72 -12.26 -0.99 -4.17
C PRO A 72 -13.08 -1.27 -5.43
N GLY A 73 -14.36 -0.90 -5.43
CA GLY A 73 -15.27 -1.10 -6.56
C GLY A 73 -14.96 -0.22 -7.78
N LEU A 74 -14.24 0.90 -7.61
CA LEU A 74 -13.89 1.79 -8.70
C LEU A 74 -12.78 1.27 -9.62
N ARG A 75 -11.98 0.31 -9.15
CA ARG A 75 -10.88 -0.31 -9.92
C ARG A 75 -9.87 0.68 -10.47
N LEU A 76 -9.43 1.61 -9.61
CA LEU A 76 -8.44 2.64 -9.95
C LEU A 76 -7.04 2.25 -9.46
N GLY A 77 -6.05 2.63 -10.27
CA GLY A 77 -4.64 2.58 -9.92
C GLY A 77 -3.84 3.58 -10.74
N VAL A 78 -2.64 3.86 -10.27
CA VAL A 78 -1.67 4.73 -10.92
C VAL A 78 -0.44 3.92 -11.25
N PHE A 79 0.13 4.16 -12.42
CA PHE A 79 1.48 3.72 -12.79
C PHE A 79 2.26 4.94 -13.26
N ALA A 80 3.46 5.12 -12.74
CA ALA A 80 4.31 6.26 -13.07
C ALA A 80 5.75 5.81 -13.38
N SER A 81 6.34 6.45 -14.37
CA SER A 81 7.73 6.29 -14.78
C SER A 81 8.18 7.52 -15.56
N SER A 82 9.46 7.88 -15.49
CA SER A 82 10.06 8.88 -16.38
C SER A 82 10.39 8.33 -17.78
N ASP A 83 10.37 7.00 -17.97
CA ASP A 83 10.54 6.38 -19.29
C ASP A 83 9.30 6.62 -20.18
N LYS A 84 9.38 7.67 -20.99
CA LYS A 84 8.31 8.06 -21.92
C LYS A 84 8.00 6.98 -22.95
N ALA A 85 9.01 6.21 -23.39
CA ALA A 85 8.80 5.15 -24.38
C ALA A 85 8.00 3.99 -23.77
N LEU A 86 8.30 3.63 -22.53
CA LEU A 86 7.54 2.66 -21.75
C LEU A 86 6.07 3.11 -21.59
N ILE A 87 5.85 4.35 -21.16
CA ILE A 87 4.49 4.89 -20.98
C ILE A 87 3.69 4.89 -22.29
N VAL A 88 4.31 5.30 -23.41
CA VAL A 88 3.66 5.26 -24.73
C VAL A 88 3.30 3.83 -25.14
N ARG A 89 4.18 2.85 -24.88
CA ARG A 89 3.93 1.44 -25.17
C ARG A 89 2.78 0.91 -24.31
N MET A 90 2.80 1.16 -23.00
CA MET A 90 1.74 0.73 -22.09
C MET A 90 0.37 1.30 -22.49
N LYS A 91 0.31 2.58 -22.87
CA LYS A 91 -0.94 3.20 -23.34
C LYS A 91 -1.55 2.54 -24.57
N LYS A 92 -0.76 1.86 -25.40
CA LYS A 92 -1.26 1.10 -26.57
C LYS A 92 -1.84 -0.26 -26.19
N GLU A 93 -1.39 -0.82 -25.05
CA GLU A 93 -1.81 -2.14 -24.58
C GLU A 93 -3.03 -2.09 -23.65
N VAL A 94 -3.34 -0.92 -23.06
CA VAL A 94 -4.54 -0.77 -22.26
C VAL A 94 -5.78 -0.62 -23.13
N SER A 95 -6.92 -1.10 -22.66
CA SER A 95 -8.20 -0.94 -23.37
C SER A 95 -8.60 0.52 -23.51
N ILE A 96 -9.36 0.83 -24.58
CA ILE A 96 -9.86 2.20 -24.85
C ILE A 96 -10.69 2.71 -23.65
N TRP A 97 -11.47 1.83 -23.03
CA TRP A 97 -12.31 2.12 -21.85
C TRP A 97 -11.67 1.57 -20.57
N ASN A 98 -10.43 1.98 -20.27
CA ASN A 98 -9.68 1.46 -19.12
C ASN A 98 -10.13 2.05 -17.77
N ILE A 99 -10.86 3.15 -17.78
CA ILE A 99 -11.43 3.80 -16.58
C ILE A 99 -12.95 3.88 -16.77
N ASN A 100 -13.72 3.42 -15.78
CA ASN A 100 -15.18 3.54 -15.81
C ASN A 100 -15.64 4.94 -15.38
N SER A 101 -16.86 5.33 -15.76
CA SER A 101 -17.39 6.68 -15.53
C SER A 101 -17.49 7.06 -14.04
N PHE A 102 -17.74 6.11 -13.13
CA PHE A 102 -17.76 6.38 -11.70
C PHE A 102 -16.36 6.69 -11.18
N ALA A 103 -15.36 5.97 -11.67
CA ALA A 103 -13.96 6.20 -11.33
C ALA A 103 -13.49 7.57 -11.85
N GLU A 104 -13.85 7.94 -13.07
CA GLU A 104 -13.56 9.26 -13.63
C GLU A 104 -14.21 10.38 -12.79
N PHE A 105 -15.47 10.25 -12.46
CA PHE A 105 -16.17 11.22 -11.59
C PHE A 105 -15.51 11.33 -10.22
N TYR A 106 -15.14 10.20 -9.62
CA TYR A 106 -14.45 10.18 -8.33
C TYR A 106 -13.14 10.99 -8.38
N LEU A 107 -12.32 10.79 -9.42
CA LEU A 107 -11.07 11.54 -9.58
C LEU A 107 -11.30 13.05 -9.72
N GLN A 108 -12.37 13.47 -10.39
CA GLN A 108 -12.71 14.89 -10.53
C GLN A 108 -13.10 15.57 -9.21
N ILE A 109 -13.73 14.81 -8.29
CA ILE A 109 -14.18 15.38 -7.01
C ILE A 109 -13.21 15.15 -5.86
N PHE A 110 -12.26 14.22 -5.98
CA PHE A 110 -11.37 13.80 -4.87
C PHE A 110 -10.63 14.97 -4.22
N GLY A 111 -10.15 15.94 -4.99
CA GLY A 111 -9.43 17.11 -4.46
C GLY A 111 -10.23 17.93 -3.43
N LYS A 112 -11.57 17.84 -3.45
CA LYS A 112 -12.42 18.49 -2.43
C LYS A 112 -12.35 17.80 -1.07
N TYR A 113 -11.97 16.51 -1.04
CA TYR A 113 -12.00 15.64 0.14
C TYR A 113 -10.58 15.25 0.61
N GLU A 114 -9.54 15.85 0.05
CA GLU A 114 -8.14 15.52 0.40
C GLU A 114 -7.86 15.68 1.90
N ASN A 115 -8.38 16.76 2.52
CA ASN A 115 -8.21 16.98 3.95
C ASN A 115 -8.99 15.97 4.81
N ASP A 116 -10.17 15.54 4.33
CA ASP A 116 -10.95 14.49 5.00
C ASP A 116 -10.21 13.16 4.93
N TYR A 117 -9.62 12.86 3.78
CA TYR A 117 -8.79 11.69 3.59
C TYR A 117 -7.58 11.68 4.51
N LYS A 118 -6.84 12.78 4.62
CA LYS A 118 -5.68 12.89 5.54
C LYS A 118 -6.10 12.63 7.00
N ARG A 119 -7.18 13.26 7.46
CA ARG A 119 -7.73 13.01 8.81
C ARG A 119 -8.15 11.55 9.02
N ALA A 120 -8.71 10.91 8.00
CA ALA A 120 -9.07 9.49 8.08
C ALA A 120 -7.82 8.60 8.20
N CYS A 121 -6.76 8.89 7.47
CA CYS A 121 -5.47 8.17 7.59
C CYS A 121 -4.85 8.37 8.99
N GLU A 122 -4.83 9.59 9.53
CA GLU A 122 -4.35 9.88 10.89
C GLU A 122 -5.11 9.06 11.94
N LYS A 123 -6.43 9.08 11.86
CA LYS A 123 -7.29 8.31 12.76
C LYS A 123 -7.03 6.81 12.63
N PHE A 124 -6.93 6.32 11.40
CA PHE A 124 -6.65 4.92 11.13
C PHE A 124 -5.30 4.48 11.74
N ILE A 125 -4.24 5.28 11.60
CA ILE A 125 -2.93 4.98 12.17
C ILE A 125 -3.01 4.88 13.70
N ALA A 126 -3.71 5.81 14.35
CA ALA A 126 -3.89 5.76 15.81
C ALA A 126 -4.63 4.49 16.25
N GLU A 127 -5.72 4.13 15.59
CA GLU A 127 -6.48 2.90 15.85
C GLU A 127 -5.64 1.63 15.60
N ARG A 128 -4.83 1.61 14.54
CA ARG A 128 -3.91 0.51 14.26
C ARG A 128 -2.91 0.28 15.38
N GLU A 129 -2.30 1.34 15.90
CA GLU A 129 -1.33 1.21 17.01
C GLU A 129 -2.02 0.71 18.28
N THR A 130 -3.25 1.16 18.58
CA THR A 130 -4.06 0.64 19.69
C THR A 130 -4.34 -0.85 19.51
N PHE A 131 -4.81 -1.23 18.34
CA PHE A 131 -5.11 -2.63 18.01
C PHE A 131 -3.87 -3.53 18.05
N TYR A 132 -2.71 -3.00 17.66
CA TYR A 132 -1.43 -3.71 17.76
C TYR A 132 -1.11 -4.08 19.23
N GLU A 133 -1.27 -3.13 20.16
CA GLU A 133 -1.02 -3.40 21.58
C GLU A 133 -2.04 -4.38 22.18
N GLU A 134 -3.29 -4.31 21.74
CA GLU A 134 -4.32 -5.28 22.13
C GLU A 134 -3.99 -6.69 21.63
N LEU A 135 -3.60 -6.84 20.37
CA LEU A 135 -3.19 -8.14 19.81
C LEU A 135 -1.97 -8.72 20.54
N LYS A 136 -1.00 -7.89 20.92
CA LYS A 136 0.18 -8.33 21.70
C LYS A 136 -0.18 -8.85 23.10
N SER A 137 -1.31 -8.46 23.63
CA SER A 137 -1.79 -8.97 24.93
C SER A 137 -2.26 -10.42 24.85
N ILE A 138 -2.45 -10.97 23.66
CA ILE A 138 -2.90 -12.35 23.45
C ILE A 138 -1.70 -13.31 23.53
N PRO A 139 -1.61 -14.17 24.58
CA PRO A 139 -0.38 -14.89 24.91
C PRO A 139 0.03 -15.96 23.89
N TYR A 140 -0.87 -16.40 23.04
CA TYR A 140 -0.61 -17.40 22.00
C TYR A 140 -0.40 -16.80 20.61
N LEU A 141 -0.29 -15.45 20.50
CA LEU A 141 0.03 -14.76 19.27
C LEU A 141 1.39 -14.05 19.36
N ARG A 142 2.19 -14.21 18.34
CA ARG A 142 3.31 -13.32 18.05
C ARG A 142 2.91 -12.39 16.92
N VAL A 143 2.74 -11.11 17.23
CA VAL A 143 2.28 -10.09 16.29
C VAL A 143 3.48 -9.36 15.71
N PHE A 144 3.55 -9.26 14.38
CA PHE A 144 4.58 -8.49 13.69
C PHE A 144 4.15 -7.03 13.54
N PRO A 145 5.05 -6.05 13.81
CA PRO A 145 4.75 -4.65 13.56
C PRO A 145 4.38 -4.40 12.09
N SER A 146 3.35 -3.58 11.86
CA SER A 146 2.89 -3.28 10.51
C SER A 146 2.73 -1.78 10.29
N LYS A 147 3.09 -1.32 9.10
CA LYS A 147 2.78 0.01 8.58
C LYS A 147 1.71 -0.01 7.48
N ALA A 148 1.04 -1.15 7.31
CA ALA A 148 -0.10 -1.32 6.41
C ALA A 148 -1.44 -1.29 7.19
N ASN A 149 -2.51 -1.75 6.55
CA ASN A 149 -3.84 -1.87 7.16
C ASN A 149 -4.20 -3.31 7.57
N TYR A 150 -3.20 -4.11 7.87
CA TYR A 150 -3.30 -5.49 8.36
C TYR A 150 -2.12 -5.81 9.26
N PHE A 151 -2.25 -6.89 10.04
CA PHE A 151 -1.16 -7.48 10.82
C PHE A 151 -0.92 -8.91 10.40
N MET A 152 0.35 -9.27 10.27
CA MET A 152 0.75 -10.67 10.24
C MET A 152 0.93 -11.15 11.68
N CYS A 153 0.26 -12.26 12.02
CA CYS A 153 0.35 -12.88 13.33
C CYS A 153 0.79 -14.33 13.18
N GLU A 154 1.69 -14.78 14.04
CA GLU A 154 2.03 -16.18 14.17
C GLU A 154 1.36 -16.77 15.41
N VAL A 155 0.67 -17.89 15.23
CA VAL A 155 0.11 -18.65 16.34
C VAL A 155 1.22 -19.52 16.92
N ILE A 156 1.67 -19.19 18.14
CA ILE A 156 2.84 -19.80 18.79
C ILE A 156 2.51 -20.87 19.82
N ASP A 157 1.25 -20.90 20.28
CA ASP A 157 0.79 -21.85 21.30
C ASP A 157 -0.74 -22.02 21.22
N LYS A 158 -1.28 -23.00 21.95
CA LYS A 158 -2.69 -23.30 22.22
C LYS A 158 -3.47 -23.80 21.00
N TYR A 159 -3.25 -23.25 19.81
CA TYR A 159 -3.95 -23.59 18.57
C TYR A 159 -2.95 -23.70 17.42
N THR A 160 -3.34 -24.41 16.37
CA THR A 160 -2.76 -24.20 15.03
C THR A 160 -3.43 -23.01 14.36
N SER A 161 -2.78 -22.42 13.34
CA SER A 161 -3.38 -21.33 12.58
C SER A 161 -4.73 -21.73 11.97
N ALA A 162 -4.84 -22.95 11.46
CA ALA A 162 -6.09 -23.47 10.88
C ALA A 162 -7.21 -23.59 11.92
N GLU A 163 -6.91 -24.10 13.12
CA GLU A 163 -7.90 -24.20 14.21
C GLU A 163 -8.36 -22.82 14.69
N LEU A 164 -7.44 -21.85 14.82
CA LEU A 164 -7.79 -20.50 15.20
C LEU A 164 -8.67 -19.85 14.14
N THR A 165 -8.29 -19.97 12.86
CA THR A 165 -9.08 -19.44 11.74
C THR A 165 -10.50 -20.02 11.75
N GLN A 166 -10.65 -21.36 11.91
CA GLN A 166 -11.99 -21.97 11.94
C GLN A 166 -12.81 -21.47 13.13
N ARG A 167 -12.22 -21.34 14.31
CA ARG A 167 -12.91 -20.79 15.49
C ARG A 167 -13.37 -19.36 15.30
N LEU A 168 -12.58 -18.54 14.62
CA LEU A 168 -12.95 -17.15 14.30
C LEU A 168 -14.11 -17.12 13.30
N ILE A 169 -14.07 -17.96 12.26
CA ILE A 169 -15.17 -18.12 11.29
C ILE A 169 -16.45 -18.55 12.00
N ASP A 170 -16.38 -19.51 12.93
CA ASP A 170 -17.52 -19.99 13.70
C ASP A 170 -18.14 -18.89 14.61
N ASN A 171 -17.42 -17.77 14.79
CA ASN A 171 -17.86 -16.57 15.52
C ASN A 171 -18.02 -15.34 14.60
N ASP A 172 -18.26 -15.56 13.31
CA ASP A 172 -18.49 -14.51 12.30
C ASP A 172 -17.30 -13.57 12.06
N VAL A 173 -16.08 -13.99 12.42
CA VAL A 173 -14.84 -13.23 12.17
C VAL A 173 -14.03 -13.92 11.07
N LEU A 174 -13.96 -13.28 9.91
CA LEU A 174 -13.15 -13.76 8.79
C LEU A 174 -11.75 -13.17 8.83
N ILE A 175 -10.76 -14.05 8.87
CA ILE A 175 -9.33 -13.69 8.71
C ILE A 175 -8.72 -14.47 7.54
N SER A 176 -7.63 -13.96 6.96
CA SER A 176 -6.91 -14.57 5.84
C SER A 176 -5.46 -14.89 6.22
#